data_41332fa907debc3b831eb8bb2a7a07dc
#
_entry.id   41332fa907debc3b831eb8bb2a7a07dc
#
_cell.length_a   1.000
_cell.length_b   1.000
_cell.length_c   1.000
_cell.angle_alpha   90.00
_cell.angle_beta   90.00
_cell.angle_gamma   90.00
#
_symmetry.space_group_name_H-M   'P 1'
#
loop_
_entity.id
_entity.type
_entity.pdbx_description
1 polymer ?
#
loop_
_entity_poly.entity_id
_entity_poly.type
_entity_poly.pdbx_seq_one_letter_code
_entity_poly.pdbx_strand_id
1 'polypeptide(L)'
;MSRFTGGDHLKPEDGLKYYIHQTMMVNELSGGHGAYKISNAEKAASGPSFGPIQYDIGGNNEGRNLLERIAREAADSKGNRFISDNEIKQMQIHLYKPFNKMSAEDKQVYQNLKPKLNQALASETGISLINQDYDKALDDKVNKVNNVISKITNPDNKKFLQSNMQAQVFIADIRNQYGDKVNDALKEFLSQSKEDNGVRLPGGRQVKVEGKLDMEDLKNFRMNTAYGVKHPADAHRRDNNIEEITAPTREKPLSQADKFHALVQGLLNDKDGSFAKQVLAENREVVDAFNAKVHERMEQERQQTAAREISVQQNPAERELGGRSFG
;
A
#
# COMPACT_ATOMS: atom_id res chain seq x y z
N MET A 1 -0.10 9.40 13.04
CA MET A 1 1.06 8.73 12.40
C MET A 1 1.02 9.06 10.92
N SER A 2 2.12 9.55 10.35
CA SER A 2 2.18 9.89 8.94
C SER A 2 2.11 8.62 8.10
N ARG A 3 1.24 8.62 7.09
CA ARG A 3 1.16 7.59 6.06
C ARG A 3 2.48 7.62 5.25
N PHE A 4 2.91 6.46 4.74
CA PHE A 4 4.01 6.41 3.80
C PHE A 4 3.62 7.11 2.48
N THR A 5 4.48 8.02 2.03
CA THR A 5 4.25 8.85 0.83
C THR A 5 5.26 8.60 -0.29
N GLY A 6 6.21 7.67 -0.07
CA GLY A 6 7.14 7.25 -1.10
C GLY A 6 6.37 6.55 -2.23
N GLY A 7 6.59 7.00 -3.47
CA GLY A 7 5.88 6.47 -4.63
C GLY A 7 4.51 7.09 -4.91
N ASP A 8 4.00 8.03 -4.08
CA ASP A 8 2.73 8.72 -4.35
C ASP A 8 2.74 9.53 -5.67
N HIS A 9 3.93 9.86 -6.17
CA HIS A 9 4.12 10.54 -7.46
C HIS A 9 4.02 9.60 -8.66
N LEU A 10 4.12 8.29 -8.45
CA LEU A 10 4.09 7.29 -9.52
C LEU A 10 2.67 7.11 -10.05
N LYS A 11 2.58 6.94 -11.38
CA LYS A 11 1.33 6.76 -12.11
C LYS A 11 1.41 5.49 -12.99
N PRO A 12 0.28 4.96 -13.48
CA PRO A 12 0.28 3.79 -14.36
C PRO A 12 1.19 3.92 -15.59
N GLU A 13 1.38 5.13 -16.12
CA GLU A 13 2.28 5.41 -17.24
C GLU A 13 3.77 5.21 -16.90
N ASP A 14 4.16 5.18 -15.62
CA ASP A 14 5.51 4.81 -15.17
C ASP A 14 5.76 3.29 -15.27
N GLY A 15 4.76 2.55 -15.74
CA GLY A 15 4.88 1.15 -16.12
C GLY A 15 5.27 0.24 -14.93
N LEU A 16 6.27 -0.62 -15.16
CA LEU A 16 6.64 -1.65 -14.19
C LEU A 16 6.97 -1.08 -12.80
N LYS A 17 7.59 0.11 -12.71
CA LYS A 17 7.92 0.77 -11.44
C LYS A 17 6.68 1.05 -10.59
N TYR A 18 5.62 1.58 -11.21
CA TYR A 18 4.33 1.82 -10.57
C TYR A 18 3.72 0.52 -10.03
N TYR A 19 3.63 -0.52 -10.86
CA TYR A 19 3.01 -1.78 -10.46
C TYR A 19 3.79 -2.52 -9.37
N ILE A 20 5.13 -2.47 -9.39
CA ILE A 20 5.97 -2.98 -8.29
C ILE A 20 5.67 -2.20 -7.00
N HIS A 21 5.58 -0.86 -7.06
CA HIS A 21 5.22 -0.04 -5.90
C HIS A 21 3.87 -0.44 -5.33
N GLN A 22 2.81 -0.50 -6.16
CA GLN A 22 1.47 -0.88 -5.70
C GLN A 22 1.47 -2.28 -5.05
N THR A 23 2.17 -3.23 -5.64
CA THR A 23 2.28 -4.60 -5.10
C THR A 23 3.00 -4.62 -3.74
N MET A 24 4.08 -3.85 -3.58
CA MET A 24 4.77 -3.72 -2.30
C MET A 24 3.89 -3.08 -1.23
N MET A 25 3.11 -2.04 -1.58
CA MET A 25 2.18 -1.39 -0.65
C MET A 25 1.17 -2.38 -0.06
N VAL A 26 0.63 -3.29 -0.88
CA VAL A 26 -0.37 -4.28 -0.46
C VAL A 26 0.26 -5.49 0.21
N ASN A 27 1.37 -6.02 -0.35
CA ASN A 27 1.96 -7.27 0.12
C ASN A 27 2.86 -7.13 1.35
N GLU A 28 3.58 -5.99 1.48
CA GLU A 28 4.62 -5.83 2.51
C GLU A 28 4.28 -4.74 3.54
N LEU A 29 3.61 -3.68 3.13
CA LEU A 29 3.49 -2.46 3.94
C LEU A 29 2.15 -2.32 4.67
N SER A 30 1.20 -3.23 4.48
CA SER A 30 -0.14 -3.15 5.11
C SER A 30 -0.72 -1.72 5.06
N GLY A 31 -0.61 -1.06 3.89
CA GLY A 31 -1.03 0.33 3.70
C GLY A 31 -0.04 1.41 4.18
N GLY A 32 1.22 1.05 4.45
CA GLY A 32 2.30 2.03 4.73
C GLY A 32 2.37 2.55 6.17
N HIS A 33 1.67 1.92 7.11
CA HIS A 33 1.72 2.33 8.51
C HIS A 33 3.08 1.98 9.15
N GLY A 34 3.78 2.99 9.62
CA GLY A 34 5.02 2.82 10.39
C GLY A 34 6.33 2.86 9.60
N ALA A 35 6.31 3.21 8.31
CA ALA A 35 7.52 3.34 7.50
C ALA A 35 8.51 4.39 8.05
N TYR A 36 8.02 5.46 8.70
CA TYR A 36 8.84 6.53 9.24
C TYR A 36 9.13 6.37 10.74
N LYS A 37 9.33 5.16 11.18
CA LYS A 37 9.74 4.84 12.57
C LYS A 37 10.50 3.53 12.65
N ILE A 38 11.23 3.35 13.74
CA ILE A 38 11.84 2.07 14.07
C ILE A 38 10.75 1.03 14.33
N SER A 39 10.80 -0.11 13.64
CA SER A 39 9.88 -1.21 13.84
C SER A 39 10.06 -1.85 15.22
N ASN A 40 8.95 -2.42 15.76
CA ASN A 40 8.98 -3.14 17.03
C ASN A 40 9.30 -4.65 16.88
N ALA A 41 9.70 -5.09 15.67
CA ALA A 41 10.03 -6.49 15.42
C ALA A 41 11.39 -6.84 16.04
N GLU A 42 11.42 -7.03 17.35
CA GLU A 42 12.59 -7.47 18.13
C GLU A 42 12.78 -9.00 17.98
N LYS A 43 12.90 -9.48 16.75
CA LYS A 43 13.11 -10.92 16.49
C LYS A 43 14.59 -11.23 16.30
N ALA A 44 15.02 -12.29 16.95
CA ALA A 44 16.36 -12.73 17.27
C ALA A 44 17.46 -12.55 16.20
N ALA A 45 17.17 -12.69 14.92
CA ALA A 45 18.17 -12.70 13.84
C ALA A 45 18.33 -11.36 13.12
N SER A 46 17.44 -10.38 13.35
CA SER A 46 17.51 -9.03 12.78
C SER A 46 17.79 -7.99 13.85
N GLY A 47 18.32 -6.84 13.45
CA GLY A 47 18.46 -5.66 14.31
C GLY A 47 17.23 -4.76 14.26
N PRO A 48 17.32 -3.56 14.86
CA PRO A 48 16.31 -2.53 14.65
C PRO A 48 16.14 -2.26 13.16
N SER A 49 14.90 -2.11 12.70
CA SER A 49 14.59 -1.90 11.28
C SER A 49 13.66 -0.71 11.12
N PHE A 50 13.73 -0.03 9.97
CA PHE A 50 12.86 1.10 9.63
C PHE A 50 12.60 1.15 8.11
N GLY A 51 11.78 2.06 7.69
CA GLY A 51 11.50 2.30 6.27
C GLY A 51 10.57 1.27 5.63
N PRO A 52 10.12 1.55 4.40
CA PRO A 52 9.15 0.72 3.70
C PRO A 52 9.69 -0.65 3.28
N ILE A 53 11.00 -0.79 3.09
CA ILE A 53 11.64 -2.06 2.75
C ILE A 53 12.33 -2.72 3.95
N GLN A 54 12.01 -2.27 5.18
CA GLN A 54 12.52 -2.83 6.43
C GLN A 54 14.06 -2.86 6.48
N TYR A 55 14.70 -1.68 6.32
CA TYR A 55 16.15 -1.56 6.45
C TYR A 55 16.63 -2.09 7.81
N ASP A 56 17.24 -3.26 7.83
CA ASP A 56 17.82 -3.88 9.02
C ASP A 56 19.19 -3.26 9.32
N ILE A 57 19.26 -2.34 10.29
CA ILE A 57 20.51 -1.68 10.68
C ILE A 57 21.47 -2.63 11.43
N GLY A 58 20.98 -3.77 11.93
CA GLY A 58 21.82 -4.80 12.54
C GLY A 58 22.61 -5.61 11.53
N GLY A 59 22.08 -5.81 10.33
CA GLY A 59 22.65 -6.67 9.29
C GLY A 59 23.02 -6.00 7.98
N ASN A 60 22.56 -4.75 7.71
CA ASN A 60 22.63 -4.13 6.40
C ASN A 60 23.31 -2.76 6.44
N ASN A 61 24.36 -2.57 5.63
CA ASN A 61 25.09 -1.31 5.55
C ASN A 61 24.27 -0.19 4.89
N GLU A 62 23.37 -0.48 3.94
CA GLU A 62 22.53 0.52 3.32
C GLU A 62 21.61 1.17 4.36
N GLY A 63 20.96 0.36 5.19
CA GLY A 63 20.12 0.85 6.29
C GLY A 63 20.90 1.69 7.30
N ARG A 64 22.14 1.30 7.63
CA ARG A 64 23.05 2.06 8.51
C ARG A 64 23.37 3.42 7.91
N ASN A 65 23.80 3.46 6.66
CA ASN A 65 24.18 4.68 5.96
C ASN A 65 22.99 5.66 5.85
N LEU A 66 21.81 5.15 5.52
CA LEU A 66 20.60 5.95 5.45
C LEU A 66 20.22 6.52 6.83
N LEU A 67 20.26 5.68 7.88
CA LEU A 67 19.94 6.13 9.24
C LEU A 67 20.95 7.17 9.74
N GLU A 68 22.24 6.99 9.49
CA GLU A 68 23.27 7.97 9.85
C GLU A 68 23.06 9.31 9.13
N ARG A 69 22.74 9.25 7.86
CA ARG A 69 22.43 10.45 7.08
C ARG A 69 21.23 11.18 7.67
N ILE A 70 20.14 10.47 7.96
CA ILE A 70 18.96 11.05 8.62
C ILE A 70 19.33 11.62 10.00
N ALA A 71 20.12 10.90 10.81
CA ALA A 71 20.53 11.37 12.12
C ALA A 71 21.38 12.66 12.08
N ARG A 72 22.17 12.84 11.01
CA ARG A 72 22.98 14.06 10.82
C ARG A 72 22.21 15.25 10.27
N GLU A 73 21.24 14.99 9.39
CA GLU A 73 20.55 16.04 8.63
C GLU A 73 19.19 16.44 9.25
N ALA A 74 18.52 15.54 9.98
CA ALA A 74 17.19 15.80 10.53
C ALA A 74 17.21 16.72 11.74
N ALA A 75 16.43 17.80 11.67
CA ALA A 75 16.31 18.82 12.70
C ALA A 75 14.83 19.20 12.92
N ASP A 76 14.57 19.86 14.05
CA ASP A 76 13.28 20.47 14.36
C ASP A 76 13.09 21.80 13.57
N SER A 77 11.93 22.41 13.71
CA SER A 77 11.60 23.68 13.05
C SER A 77 12.49 24.87 13.48
N LYS A 78 13.29 24.71 14.53
CA LYS A 78 14.27 25.70 15.01
C LYS A 78 15.69 25.41 14.54
N GLY A 79 15.90 24.33 13.77
CA GLY A 79 17.21 23.91 13.30
C GLY A 79 18.00 23.04 14.30
N ASN A 80 17.41 22.63 15.43
CA ASN A 80 18.11 21.78 16.39
C ASN A 80 18.02 20.32 15.90
N ARG A 81 19.16 19.66 15.76
CA ARG A 81 19.22 18.25 15.39
C ARG A 81 18.58 17.37 16.47
N PHE A 82 17.81 16.35 16.03
CA PHE A 82 17.23 15.38 16.96
C PHE A 82 18.29 14.47 17.60
N ILE A 83 19.37 14.19 16.87
CA ILE A 83 20.46 13.29 17.25
C ILE A 83 21.78 14.06 17.27
N SER A 84 22.46 14.09 18.40
CA SER A 84 23.78 14.71 18.57
C SER A 84 24.89 13.80 18.00
N ASP A 85 26.08 14.36 17.75
CA ASP A 85 27.23 13.59 17.26
C ASP A 85 27.68 12.50 18.24
N ASN A 86 27.52 12.73 19.55
CA ASN A 86 27.78 11.69 20.54
C ASN A 86 26.78 10.54 20.45
N GLU A 87 25.49 10.84 20.24
CA GLU A 87 24.45 9.84 20.07
C GLU A 87 24.60 9.06 18.77
N ILE A 88 25.10 9.67 17.69
CA ILE A 88 25.48 8.96 16.47
C ILE A 88 26.57 7.93 16.76
N LYS A 89 27.60 8.30 17.53
CA LYS A 89 28.64 7.33 17.94
C LYS A 89 28.07 6.19 18.79
N GLN A 90 27.17 6.51 19.73
CA GLN A 90 26.48 5.47 20.51
C GLN A 90 25.64 4.54 19.62
N MET A 91 24.93 5.08 18.64
CA MET A 91 24.19 4.31 17.65
C MET A 91 25.10 3.34 16.88
N GLN A 92 26.25 3.79 16.40
CA GLN A 92 27.23 2.96 15.68
C GLN A 92 27.78 1.82 16.53
N ILE A 93 28.05 2.08 17.81
CA ILE A 93 28.64 1.10 18.73
C ILE A 93 27.59 0.05 19.16
N HIS A 94 26.38 0.49 19.47
CA HIS A 94 25.41 -0.33 20.20
C HIS A 94 24.27 -0.88 19.33
N LEU A 95 23.88 -0.22 18.21
CA LEU A 95 22.71 -0.59 17.44
C LEU A 95 23.02 -1.42 16.18
N TYR A 96 24.29 -1.42 15.70
CA TYR A 96 24.67 -2.08 14.44
C TYR A 96 24.95 -3.58 14.62
N LYS A 97 24.02 -4.24 15.31
CA LYS A 97 24.07 -5.68 15.56
C LYS A 97 22.67 -6.28 15.69
N PRO A 98 22.48 -7.57 15.39
CA PRO A 98 21.22 -8.25 15.62
C PRO A 98 20.80 -8.24 17.10
N PHE A 99 19.51 -8.23 17.38
CA PHE A 99 18.99 -8.20 18.76
C PHE A 99 19.48 -9.34 19.65
N ASN A 100 19.68 -10.54 19.09
CA ASN A 100 20.22 -11.67 19.84
C ASN A 100 21.70 -11.53 20.23
N LYS A 101 22.40 -10.56 19.63
CA LYS A 101 23.81 -10.24 19.95
C LYS A 101 23.93 -8.96 20.77
N MET A 102 22.82 -8.29 21.07
CA MET A 102 22.81 -7.08 21.91
C MET A 102 22.93 -7.45 23.38
N SER A 103 23.90 -6.84 24.06
CA SER A 103 24.03 -6.86 25.52
C SER A 103 22.87 -6.11 26.19
N ALA A 104 22.79 -6.17 27.51
CA ALA A 104 21.86 -5.37 28.29
C ALA A 104 22.09 -3.85 28.09
N GLU A 105 23.37 -3.45 28.03
CA GLU A 105 23.79 -2.08 27.76
C GLU A 105 23.34 -1.62 26.36
N ASP A 106 23.59 -2.43 25.31
CA ASP A 106 23.15 -2.13 23.94
C ASP A 106 21.64 -1.88 23.87
N LYS A 107 20.86 -2.75 24.54
CA LYS A 107 19.40 -2.62 24.60
C LYS A 107 18.96 -1.37 25.35
N GLN A 108 19.66 -0.99 26.42
CA GLN A 108 19.37 0.22 27.15
C GLN A 108 19.67 1.47 26.30
N VAL A 109 20.80 1.50 25.59
CA VAL A 109 21.14 2.58 24.65
C VAL A 109 20.10 2.65 23.53
N TYR A 110 19.71 1.51 22.98
CA TYR A 110 18.65 1.47 21.96
C TYR A 110 17.33 2.07 22.46
N GLN A 111 16.88 1.68 23.65
CA GLN A 111 15.64 2.23 24.22
C GLN A 111 15.70 3.76 24.44
N ASN A 112 16.85 4.25 24.85
CA ASN A 112 17.09 5.68 25.06
C ASN A 112 17.11 6.49 23.73
N LEU A 113 17.68 5.91 22.66
CA LEU A 113 17.80 6.57 21.36
C LEU A 113 16.53 6.45 20.51
N LYS A 114 15.74 5.37 20.66
CA LYS A 114 14.58 5.06 19.83
C LYS A 114 13.56 6.21 19.71
N PRO A 115 13.18 6.95 20.78
CA PRO A 115 12.28 8.09 20.64
C PRO A 115 12.81 9.21 19.74
N LYS A 116 14.09 9.54 19.88
CA LYS A 116 14.76 10.58 19.09
C LYS A 116 14.95 10.13 17.64
N LEU A 117 15.32 8.88 17.41
CA LEU A 117 15.39 8.30 16.07
C LEU A 117 14.02 8.32 15.38
N ASN A 118 12.94 8.03 16.09
CA ASN A 118 11.59 8.11 15.54
C ASN A 118 11.20 9.55 15.18
N GLN A 119 11.64 10.54 15.95
CA GLN A 119 11.44 11.95 15.59
C GLN A 119 12.24 12.35 14.35
N ALA A 120 13.50 11.93 14.24
CA ALA A 120 14.32 12.16 13.07
C ALA A 120 13.75 11.50 11.80
N LEU A 121 13.30 10.24 11.89
CA LEU A 121 12.68 9.51 10.79
C LEU A 121 11.36 10.12 10.33
N ALA A 122 10.57 10.69 11.25
CA ALA A 122 9.28 11.30 10.98
C ALA A 122 9.37 12.81 10.62
N SER A 123 10.57 13.40 10.64
CA SER A 123 10.79 14.79 10.21
C SER A 123 10.66 14.93 8.69
N GLU A 124 10.46 16.14 8.19
CA GLU A 124 10.46 16.44 6.76
C GLU A 124 11.70 15.88 6.04
N THR A 125 12.88 16.13 6.62
CA THR A 125 14.15 15.62 6.10
C THR A 125 14.19 14.10 6.11
N GLY A 126 13.80 13.45 7.22
CA GLY A 126 13.78 12.00 7.35
C GLY A 126 12.84 11.35 6.32
N ILE A 127 11.63 11.88 6.19
CA ILE A 127 10.65 11.45 5.19
C ILE A 127 11.20 11.59 3.77
N SER A 128 11.78 12.75 3.45
CA SER A 128 12.37 13.01 2.12
C SER A 128 13.48 12.02 1.79
N LEU A 129 14.40 11.78 2.72
CA LEU A 129 15.52 10.86 2.53
C LEU A 129 15.06 9.40 2.37
N ILE A 130 14.09 8.97 3.18
CA ILE A 130 13.51 7.63 3.06
C ILE A 130 12.80 7.46 1.72
N ASN A 131 12.04 8.45 1.28
CA ASN A 131 11.33 8.40 0.00
C ASN A 131 12.28 8.38 -1.20
N GLN A 132 13.36 9.18 -1.17
CA GLN A 132 14.39 9.18 -2.21
C GLN A 132 15.11 7.82 -2.30
N ASP A 133 15.42 7.22 -1.16
CA ASP A 133 16.09 5.92 -1.13
C ASP A 133 15.15 4.80 -1.59
N TYR A 134 13.88 4.86 -1.20
CA TYR A 134 12.85 3.94 -1.69
C TYR A 134 12.67 4.03 -3.21
N ASP A 135 12.69 5.23 -3.77
CA ASP A 135 12.57 5.43 -5.22
C ASP A 135 13.73 4.76 -5.98
N LYS A 136 14.97 4.89 -5.47
CA LYS A 136 16.14 4.17 -5.99
C LYS A 136 15.99 2.64 -5.85
N ALA A 137 15.44 2.18 -4.72
CA ALA A 137 15.19 0.76 -4.51
C ALA A 137 14.15 0.20 -5.50
N LEU A 138 13.15 1.00 -5.90
CA LEU A 138 12.21 0.63 -6.96
C LEU A 138 12.91 0.52 -8.32
N ASP A 139 13.78 1.47 -8.68
CA ASP A 139 14.57 1.41 -9.92
C ASP A 139 15.47 0.17 -9.95
N ASP A 140 16.11 -0.16 -8.84
CA ASP A 140 16.91 -1.40 -8.70
C ASP A 140 16.05 -2.66 -8.90
N LYS A 141 14.82 -2.71 -8.36
CA LYS A 141 13.89 -3.83 -8.59
C LYS A 141 13.50 -3.95 -10.07
N VAL A 142 13.20 -2.86 -10.76
CA VAL A 142 12.93 -2.86 -12.20
C VAL A 142 14.13 -3.41 -12.98
N ASN A 143 15.34 -2.92 -12.66
CA ASN A 143 16.57 -3.38 -13.29
C ASN A 143 16.82 -4.88 -13.05
N LYS A 144 16.54 -5.38 -11.84
CA LYS A 144 16.65 -6.80 -11.50
C LYS A 144 15.66 -7.66 -12.29
N VAL A 145 14.44 -7.22 -12.50
CA VAL A 145 13.46 -7.92 -13.37
C VAL A 145 13.97 -7.96 -14.81
N ASN A 146 14.37 -6.82 -15.35
CA ASN A 146 14.89 -6.73 -16.70
C ASN A 146 16.12 -7.63 -16.92
N ASN A 147 17.02 -7.70 -15.91
CA ASN A 147 18.18 -8.58 -15.94
C ASN A 147 17.78 -10.07 -15.93
N VAL A 148 16.76 -10.47 -15.18
CA VAL A 148 16.25 -11.85 -15.25
C VAL A 148 15.74 -12.14 -16.64
N ILE A 149 14.84 -11.31 -17.17
CA ILE A 149 14.21 -11.51 -18.50
C ILE A 149 15.26 -11.52 -19.60
N SER A 150 16.28 -10.66 -19.55
CA SER A 150 17.34 -10.61 -20.55
C SER A 150 18.11 -11.93 -20.68
N LYS A 151 18.24 -12.69 -19.60
CA LYS A 151 18.98 -13.96 -19.51
C LYS A 151 18.15 -15.20 -19.82
N ILE A 152 16.84 -15.05 -20.11
CA ILE A 152 16.00 -16.17 -20.51
C ILE A 152 16.40 -16.63 -21.89
N THR A 153 16.66 -17.94 -22.03
CA THR A 153 17.15 -18.57 -23.26
C THR A 153 16.03 -18.99 -24.21
N ASN A 154 14.84 -19.36 -23.67
CA ASN A 154 13.69 -19.69 -24.47
C ASN A 154 13.06 -18.39 -25.06
N PRO A 155 13.03 -18.22 -26.40
CA PRO A 155 12.59 -16.98 -27.02
C PRO A 155 11.10 -16.69 -26.84
N ASP A 156 10.25 -17.73 -26.81
CA ASP A 156 8.80 -17.58 -26.64
C ASP A 156 8.47 -17.13 -25.20
N ASN A 157 9.11 -17.76 -24.21
CA ASN A 157 8.98 -17.38 -22.82
C ASN A 157 9.50 -15.95 -22.57
N LYS A 158 10.64 -15.62 -23.18
CA LYS A 158 11.19 -14.25 -23.11
C LYS A 158 10.22 -13.23 -23.67
N LYS A 159 9.61 -13.49 -24.82
CA LYS A 159 8.61 -12.62 -25.44
C LYS A 159 7.37 -12.48 -24.55
N PHE A 160 6.86 -13.58 -23.99
CA PHE A 160 5.75 -13.55 -23.03
C PHE A 160 6.08 -12.64 -21.84
N LEU A 161 7.24 -12.83 -21.20
CA LEU A 161 7.66 -12.05 -20.04
C LEU A 161 7.84 -10.56 -20.38
N GLN A 162 8.36 -10.23 -21.56
CA GLN A 162 8.53 -8.84 -22.00
C GLN A 162 7.21 -8.13 -22.26
N SER A 163 6.18 -8.84 -22.71
CA SER A 163 4.87 -8.27 -23.05
C SER A 163 3.84 -8.36 -21.94
N ASN A 164 4.10 -9.09 -20.86
CA ASN A 164 3.13 -9.33 -19.78
C ASN A 164 3.55 -8.63 -18.48
N MET A 165 2.86 -7.53 -18.18
CA MET A 165 3.12 -6.74 -16.97
C MET A 165 2.93 -7.56 -15.69
N GLN A 166 1.89 -8.39 -15.61
CA GLN A 166 1.61 -9.25 -14.46
C GLN A 166 2.77 -10.21 -14.18
N ALA A 167 3.33 -10.83 -15.24
CA ALA A 167 4.48 -11.71 -15.12
C ALA A 167 5.74 -10.98 -14.63
N GLN A 168 5.98 -9.75 -15.09
CA GLN A 168 7.10 -8.92 -14.63
C GLN A 168 6.98 -8.54 -13.15
N VAL A 169 5.78 -8.15 -12.72
CA VAL A 169 5.49 -7.84 -11.30
C VAL A 169 5.61 -9.09 -10.43
N PHE A 170 5.16 -10.24 -10.93
CA PHE A 170 5.34 -11.52 -10.25
C PHE A 170 6.81 -11.84 -10.01
N ILE A 171 7.68 -11.66 -11.01
CA ILE A 171 9.14 -11.85 -10.87
C ILE A 171 9.70 -10.90 -9.81
N ALA A 172 9.28 -9.63 -9.81
CA ALA A 172 9.71 -8.66 -8.80
C ALA A 172 9.32 -9.08 -7.38
N ASP A 173 8.07 -9.55 -7.18
CA ASP A 173 7.57 -9.97 -5.88
C ASP A 173 8.24 -11.26 -5.37
N ILE A 174 8.46 -12.25 -6.25
CA ILE A 174 9.22 -13.47 -5.94
C ILE A 174 10.63 -13.11 -5.49
N ARG A 175 11.32 -12.23 -6.21
CA ARG A 175 12.67 -11.78 -5.85
C ARG A 175 12.70 -10.99 -4.54
N ASN A 176 11.67 -10.20 -4.28
CA ASN A 176 11.54 -9.48 -3.01
C ASN A 176 11.37 -10.45 -1.82
N GLN A 177 10.58 -11.49 -2.01
CA GLN A 177 10.26 -12.46 -0.97
C GLN A 177 11.42 -13.42 -0.66
N TYR A 178 12.15 -13.89 -1.68
CA TYR A 178 13.17 -14.95 -1.55
C TYR A 178 14.61 -14.46 -1.71
N GLY A 179 14.81 -13.21 -2.14
CA GLY A 179 16.15 -12.69 -2.47
C GLY A 179 16.84 -13.51 -3.57
N ASP A 180 18.16 -13.60 -3.46
CA ASP A 180 18.98 -14.28 -4.49
C ASP A 180 18.89 -15.81 -4.44
N LYS A 181 18.35 -16.39 -3.37
CA LYS A 181 18.29 -17.84 -3.17
C LYS A 181 17.47 -18.59 -4.23
N VAL A 182 16.50 -17.92 -4.83
CA VAL A 182 15.61 -18.51 -5.84
C VAL A 182 15.99 -18.15 -7.27
N ASN A 183 16.95 -17.22 -7.45
CA ASN A 183 17.24 -16.63 -8.76
C ASN A 183 17.63 -17.65 -9.84
N ASP A 184 18.48 -18.59 -9.52
CA ASP A 184 18.95 -19.56 -10.52
C ASP A 184 17.85 -20.54 -10.87
N ALA A 185 17.10 -21.05 -9.88
CA ALA A 185 15.94 -21.89 -10.12
C ALA A 185 14.83 -21.14 -10.89
N LEU A 186 14.63 -19.85 -10.63
CA LEU A 186 13.67 -19.03 -11.37
C LEU A 186 14.09 -18.85 -12.83
N LYS A 187 15.35 -18.52 -13.10
CA LYS A 187 15.86 -18.39 -14.48
C LYS A 187 15.79 -19.70 -15.24
N GLU A 188 16.16 -20.81 -14.61
CA GLU A 188 16.07 -22.15 -15.18
C GLU A 188 14.63 -22.47 -15.53
N PHE A 189 13.70 -22.27 -14.59
CA PHE A 189 12.25 -22.48 -14.82
C PHE A 189 11.70 -21.61 -15.95
N LEU A 190 11.99 -20.32 -15.95
CA LEU A 190 11.54 -19.39 -16.99
C LEU A 190 12.14 -19.66 -18.37
N SER A 191 13.27 -20.40 -18.45
CA SER A 191 13.93 -20.79 -19.69
C SER A 191 13.46 -22.16 -20.23
N GLN A 192 12.62 -22.89 -19.49
CA GLN A 192 12.18 -24.23 -19.87
C GLN A 192 11.38 -24.26 -21.17
N SER A 193 11.48 -25.39 -21.84
CA SER A 193 10.58 -25.86 -22.87
C SER A 193 9.71 -27.00 -22.34
N LYS A 194 8.71 -27.43 -23.11
CA LYS A 194 7.84 -28.56 -22.77
C LYS A 194 8.61 -29.88 -22.53
N GLU A 195 9.76 -30.01 -23.12
CA GLU A 195 10.57 -31.24 -23.12
C GLU A 195 11.50 -31.35 -21.91
N ASP A 196 11.65 -30.27 -21.12
CA ASP A 196 12.52 -30.24 -19.97
C ASP A 196 11.94 -31.03 -18.77
N ASN A 197 12.83 -31.57 -17.94
CA ASN A 197 12.45 -32.45 -16.81
C ASN A 197 11.92 -31.69 -15.58
N GLY A 198 11.83 -30.36 -15.66
CA GLY A 198 11.44 -29.52 -14.52
C GLY A 198 12.62 -29.11 -13.64
N VAL A 199 12.41 -28.12 -12.79
CA VAL A 199 13.39 -27.50 -11.90
C VAL A 199 13.06 -27.84 -10.45
N ARG A 200 14.06 -28.23 -9.68
CA ARG A 200 13.90 -28.41 -8.25
C ARG A 200 14.13 -27.11 -7.49
N LEU A 201 13.12 -26.67 -6.77
CA LEU A 201 13.21 -25.42 -6.01
C LEU A 201 13.96 -25.63 -4.69
N PRO A 202 14.78 -24.68 -4.24
CA PRO A 202 15.49 -24.75 -2.96
C PRO A 202 14.52 -24.94 -1.79
N GLY A 203 14.63 -26.06 -1.09
CA GLY A 203 13.74 -26.41 0.02
C GLY A 203 12.26 -26.60 -0.34
N GLY A 204 11.94 -26.59 -1.63
CA GLY A 204 10.61 -26.77 -2.18
C GLY A 204 10.45 -28.05 -2.99
N ARG A 205 9.46 -28.04 -3.88
CA ARG A 205 9.14 -29.16 -4.78
C ARG A 205 9.75 -28.93 -6.16
N GLN A 206 9.65 -29.97 -7.02
CA GLN A 206 9.94 -29.85 -8.44
C GLN A 206 8.79 -29.20 -9.16
N VAL A 207 9.10 -28.30 -10.11
CA VAL A 207 8.13 -27.60 -10.96
C VAL A 207 8.53 -27.69 -12.43
N LYS A 208 7.57 -27.68 -13.31
CA LYS A 208 7.76 -27.79 -14.77
C LYS A 208 6.79 -26.85 -15.48
N VAL A 209 7.22 -26.35 -16.64
CA VAL A 209 6.36 -25.65 -17.61
C VAL A 209 5.71 -26.69 -18.49
N GLU A 210 4.39 -26.80 -18.44
CA GLU A 210 3.64 -27.87 -19.14
C GLU A 210 3.39 -27.59 -20.64
N GLY A 211 3.73 -26.42 -21.12
CA GLY A 211 3.48 -26.03 -22.51
C GLY A 211 4.24 -24.77 -22.90
N LYS A 212 3.50 -23.72 -23.22
CA LYS A 212 4.03 -22.34 -23.29
C LYS A 212 3.90 -21.75 -21.91
N LEU A 213 4.96 -21.07 -21.46
CA LEU A 213 4.94 -20.37 -20.19
C LEU A 213 3.75 -19.41 -20.11
N ASP A 214 2.97 -19.52 -19.05
CA ASP A 214 1.83 -18.66 -18.76
C ASP A 214 1.79 -18.23 -17.27
N MET A 215 0.73 -17.54 -16.86
CA MET A 215 0.59 -17.08 -15.48
C MET A 215 0.30 -18.22 -14.49
N GLU A 216 -0.34 -19.30 -14.93
CA GLU A 216 -0.57 -20.46 -14.06
C GLU A 216 0.73 -21.19 -13.73
N ASP A 217 1.66 -21.28 -14.69
CA ASP A 217 3.01 -21.80 -14.45
C ASP A 217 3.75 -20.97 -13.41
N LEU A 218 3.63 -19.63 -13.47
CA LEU A 218 4.25 -18.72 -12.49
C LEU A 218 3.63 -18.89 -11.09
N LYS A 219 2.32 -18.98 -10.99
CA LYS A 219 1.61 -19.25 -9.72
C LYS A 219 2.01 -20.64 -9.18
N ASN A 220 2.08 -21.66 -10.02
CA ASN A 220 2.56 -22.98 -9.66
C ASN A 220 4.02 -22.97 -9.16
N PHE A 221 4.90 -22.17 -9.79
CA PHE A 221 6.24 -21.95 -9.28
C PHE A 221 6.23 -21.44 -7.84
N ARG A 222 5.49 -20.36 -7.53
CA ARG A 222 5.36 -19.79 -6.18
C ARG A 222 4.86 -20.82 -5.17
N MET A 223 3.78 -21.52 -5.51
CA MET A 223 3.13 -22.51 -4.63
C MET A 223 4.06 -23.65 -4.25
N ASN A 224 5.03 -23.99 -5.08
CA ASN A 224 5.97 -25.09 -4.85
C ASN A 224 7.31 -24.63 -4.26
N THR A 225 7.52 -23.34 -4.01
CA THR A 225 8.66 -22.87 -3.18
C THR A 225 8.51 -23.35 -1.73
N ALA A 226 9.61 -23.36 -0.99
CA ALA A 226 9.59 -23.71 0.43
C ALA A 226 8.57 -22.90 1.24
N TYR A 227 8.43 -21.62 0.91
CA TYR A 227 7.44 -20.74 1.55
C TYR A 227 6.01 -21.05 1.10
N GLY A 228 5.77 -21.20 -0.22
CA GLY A 228 4.44 -21.49 -0.76
C GLY A 228 3.86 -22.79 -0.21
N VAL A 229 4.69 -23.84 -0.09
CA VAL A 229 4.30 -25.12 0.53
C VAL A 229 3.89 -24.92 1.99
N LYS A 230 4.62 -24.08 2.74
CA LYS A 230 4.38 -23.85 4.17
C LYS A 230 3.26 -22.83 4.43
N HIS A 231 3.07 -21.87 3.53
CA HIS A 231 2.13 -20.76 3.69
C HIS A 231 1.27 -20.55 2.42
N PRO A 232 0.48 -21.57 2.00
CA PRO A 232 -0.25 -21.52 0.73
C PRO A 232 -1.26 -20.38 0.66
N ALA A 233 -1.93 -20.07 1.76
CA ALA A 233 -2.91 -18.97 1.80
C ALA A 233 -2.27 -17.61 1.52
N ASP A 234 -1.05 -17.36 2.02
CA ASP A 234 -0.32 -16.12 1.74
C ASP A 234 0.19 -16.08 0.30
N ALA A 235 0.66 -17.20 -0.23
CA ALA A 235 1.07 -17.30 -1.63
C ALA A 235 -0.09 -16.96 -2.58
N HIS A 236 -1.28 -17.54 -2.36
CA HIS A 236 -2.49 -17.20 -3.12
C HIS A 236 -2.91 -15.74 -2.95
N ARG A 237 -2.86 -15.19 -1.74
CA ARG A 237 -3.18 -13.78 -1.51
C ARG A 237 -2.27 -12.86 -2.33
N ARG A 238 -0.97 -13.15 -2.38
CA ARG A 238 0.00 -12.37 -3.18
C ARG A 238 -0.30 -12.45 -4.67
N ASP A 239 -0.65 -13.62 -5.18
CA ASP A 239 -1.00 -13.82 -6.60
C ASP A 239 -2.27 -13.05 -6.96
N ASN A 240 -3.30 -13.11 -6.12
CA ASN A 240 -4.54 -12.37 -6.32
C ASN A 240 -4.31 -10.85 -6.29
N ASN A 241 -3.49 -10.36 -5.36
CA ASN A 241 -3.13 -8.94 -5.31
C ASN A 241 -2.41 -8.48 -6.58
N ILE A 242 -1.46 -9.28 -7.10
CA ILE A 242 -0.76 -8.97 -8.35
C ILE A 242 -1.75 -8.94 -9.52
N GLU A 243 -2.63 -9.92 -9.62
CA GLU A 243 -3.66 -9.99 -10.65
C GLU A 243 -4.59 -8.76 -10.60
N GLU A 244 -5.09 -8.39 -9.42
CA GLU A 244 -5.93 -7.22 -9.23
C GLU A 244 -5.22 -5.91 -9.61
N ILE A 245 -3.96 -5.75 -9.19
CA ILE A 245 -3.17 -4.53 -9.43
C ILE A 245 -2.81 -4.36 -10.91
N THR A 246 -2.50 -5.47 -11.60
CA THR A 246 -2.05 -5.46 -13.00
C THR A 246 -3.18 -5.69 -13.99
N ALA A 247 -4.39 -5.99 -13.53
CA ALA A 247 -5.55 -6.09 -14.41
C ALA A 247 -5.62 -4.81 -15.26
N PRO A 248 -5.78 -4.94 -16.60
CA PRO A 248 -6.00 -3.77 -17.44
C PRO A 248 -7.13 -2.99 -16.80
N THR A 249 -6.94 -1.70 -16.67
CA THR A 249 -7.94 -0.81 -16.07
C THR A 249 -9.22 -0.93 -16.90
N ARG A 250 -10.02 -1.94 -16.64
CA ARG A 250 -11.46 -1.73 -16.65
C ARG A 250 -11.60 -0.59 -15.66
N GLU A 251 -12.11 0.57 -16.11
CA GLU A 251 -12.40 1.68 -15.21
C GLU A 251 -12.90 1.05 -13.93
N LYS A 252 -12.02 1.01 -12.90
CA LYS A 252 -12.39 0.43 -11.61
C LYS A 252 -13.61 1.24 -11.25
N PRO A 253 -14.82 0.66 -11.14
CA PRO A 253 -15.96 1.50 -10.84
C PRO A 253 -15.55 2.23 -9.57
N LEU A 254 -15.32 3.55 -9.72
CA LEU A 254 -14.86 4.42 -8.65
C LEU A 254 -15.60 3.98 -7.39
N SER A 255 -14.89 3.74 -6.30
CA SER A 255 -15.57 3.41 -5.04
C SER A 255 -16.66 4.46 -4.80
N GLN A 256 -17.72 4.15 -4.08
CA GLN A 256 -18.75 5.16 -3.79
C GLN A 256 -18.14 6.44 -3.17
N ALA A 257 -17.06 6.29 -2.39
CA ALA A 257 -16.30 7.40 -1.82
C ALA A 257 -15.57 8.21 -2.89
N ASP A 258 -14.91 7.54 -3.87
CA ASP A 258 -14.22 8.24 -4.96
C ASP A 258 -15.20 8.92 -5.91
N LYS A 259 -16.35 8.28 -6.22
CA LYS A 259 -17.44 8.88 -7.00
C LYS A 259 -18.00 10.11 -6.30
N PHE A 260 -18.21 10.01 -5.00
CA PHE A 260 -18.69 11.14 -4.21
C PHE A 260 -17.65 12.27 -4.17
N HIS A 261 -16.38 11.95 -3.99
CA HIS A 261 -15.32 12.95 -3.99
C HIS A 261 -15.15 13.63 -5.35
N ALA A 262 -15.18 12.88 -6.44
CA ALA A 262 -15.15 13.42 -7.81
C ALA A 262 -16.35 14.31 -8.09
N LEU A 263 -17.56 13.91 -7.65
CA LEU A 263 -18.78 14.71 -7.77
C LEU A 263 -18.65 16.03 -7.00
N VAL A 264 -18.19 16.00 -5.75
CA VAL A 264 -18.00 17.20 -4.92
C VAL A 264 -16.97 18.14 -5.56
N GLN A 265 -15.84 17.61 -6.02
CA GLN A 265 -14.82 18.41 -6.69
C GLN A 265 -15.32 19.00 -8.01
N GLY A 266 -16.10 18.24 -8.80
CA GLY A 266 -16.73 18.73 -10.01
C GLY A 266 -17.68 19.89 -9.72
N LEU A 267 -18.54 19.77 -8.70
CA LEU A 267 -19.48 20.82 -8.29
C LEU A 267 -18.77 22.07 -7.75
N LEU A 268 -17.68 21.90 -6.96
CA LEU A 268 -16.90 23.02 -6.43
C LEU A 268 -16.19 23.82 -7.54
N ASN A 269 -15.83 23.17 -8.64
CA ASN A 269 -15.16 23.79 -9.78
C ASN A 269 -16.12 24.24 -10.90
N ASP A 270 -17.41 23.97 -10.77
CA ASP A 270 -18.45 24.26 -11.77
C ASP A 270 -18.88 25.75 -11.72
N LYS A 271 -18.12 26.56 -12.44
CA LYS A 271 -18.33 28.01 -12.47
C LYS A 271 -19.55 28.46 -13.31
N ASP A 272 -19.96 27.62 -14.25
CA ASP A 272 -21.05 27.95 -15.23
C ASP A 272 -22.31 27.08 -15.08
N GLY A 273 -22.31 26.16 -14.12
CA GLY A 273 -23.42 25.24 -13.86
C GLY A 273 -23.55 24.12 -14.89
N SER A 274 -22.56 23.96 -15.78
CA SER A 274 -22.61 22.93 -16.83
C SER A 274 -22.48 21.53 -16.28
N PHE A 275 -21.54 21.32 -15.34
CA PHE A 275 -21.32 20.05 -14.67
C PHE A 275 -22.53 19.65 -13.82
N ALA A 276 -23.09 20.56 -13.06
CA ALA A 276 -24.32 20.32 -12.28
C ALA A 276 -25.48 19.87 -13.15
N LYS A 277 -25.71 20.54 -14.31
CA LYS A 277 -26.73 20.15 -15.28
C LYS A 277 -26.48 18.76 -15.86
N GLN A 278 -25.25 18.43 -16.20
CA GLN A 278 -24.89 17.12 -16.71
C GLN A 278 -25.18 16.02 -15.67
N VAL A 279 -24.71 16.20 -14.42
CA VAL A 279 -24.95 15.25 -13.32
C VAL A 279 -26.42 15.02 -13.05
N LEU A 280 -27.23 16.08 -13.07
CA LEU A 280 -28.69 15.98 -12.91
C LEU A 280 -29.35 15.24 -14.09
N ALA A 281 -28.89 15.45 -15.32
CA ALA A 281 -29.38 14.74 -16.49
C ALA A 281 -29.03 13.24 -16.47
N GLU A 282 -27.80 12.90 -16.10
CA GLU A 282 -27.32 11.50 -15.99
C GLU A 282 -28.03 10.73 -14.86
N ASN A 283 -28.49 11.42 -13.82
CA ASN A 283 -29.15 10.82 -12.66
C ASN A 283 -30.64 11.15 -12.56
N ARG A 284 -31.28 11.47 -13.68
CA ARG A 284 -32.66 11.96 -13.73
C ARG A 284 -33.64 11.03 -13.02
N GLU A 285 -33.54 9.73 -13.20
CA GLU A 285 -34.44 8.77 -12.54
C GLU A 285 -34.31 8.82 -11.00
N VAL A 286 -33.08 8.99 -10.48
CA VAL A 286 -32.82 9.09 -9.04
C VAL A 286 -33.38 10.41 -8.49
N VAL A 287 -33.20 11.49 -9.24
CA VAL A 287 -33.73 12.83 -8.88
C VAL A 287 -35.26 12.82 -8.89
N ASP A 288 -35.86 12.22 -9.91
CA ASP A 288 -37.33 12.12 -10.02
C ASP A 288 -37.91 11.24 -8.88
N ALA A 289 -37.26 10.12 -8.56
CA ALA A 289 -37.64 9.27 -7.42
C ALA A 289 -37.48 9.98 -6.06
N PHE A 290 -36.43 10.78 -5.89
CA PHE A 290 -36.25 11.59 -4.70
C PHE A 290 -37.34 12.68 -4.58
N ASN A 291 -37.61 13.41 -5.65
CA ASN A 291 -38.66 14.42 -5.69
C ASN A 291 -40.05 13.85 -5.38
N ALA A 292 -40.36 12.65 -5.92
CA ALA A 292 -41.60 11.95 -5.62
C ALA A 292 -41.72 11.63 -4.12
N LYS A 293 -40.66 11.14 -3.47
CA LYS A 293 -40.65 10.89 -2.02
C LYS A 293 -40.81 12.18 -1.20
N VAL A 294 -40.18 13.26 -1.62
CA VAL A 294 -40.29 14.55 -0.95
C VAL A 294 -41.74 15.05 -1.05
N HIS A 295 -42.35 14.94 -2.22
CA HIS A 295 -43.76 15.31 -2.41
C HIS A 295 -44.71 14.47 -1.53
N GLU A 296 -44.51 13.16 -1.50
CA GLU A 296 -45.31 12.26 -0.67
C GLU A 296 -45.20 12.64 0.83
N ARG A 297 -44.00 12.93 1.30
CA ARG A 297 -43.78 13.34 2.68
C ARG A 297 -44.42 14.68 3.02
N MET A 298 -44.31 15.65 2.12
CA MET A 298 -44.98 16.94 2.30
C MET A 298 -46.49 16.80 2.34
N GLU A 299 -47.09 15.93 1.53
CA GLU A 299 -48.50 15.63 1.53
C GLU A 299 -48.95 14.95 2.82
N GLN A 300 -48.16 14.00 3.34
CA GLN A 300 -48.40 13.37 4.65
C GLN A 300 -48.36 14.40 5.80
N GLU A 301 -47.39 15.31 5.78
CA GLU A 301 -47.28 16.37 6.78
C GLU A 301 -48.48 17.34 6.71
N ARG A 302 -48.94 17.70 5.49
CA ARG A 302 -50.18 18.50 5.31
C ARG A 302 -51.41 17.81 5.86
N GLN A 303 -51.57 16.51 5.58
CA GLN A 303 -52.69 15.71 6.09
C GLN A 303 -52.69 15.61 7.61
N GLN A 304 -51.47 15.38 8.22
CA GLN A 304 -51.32 15.36 9.66
C GLN A 304 -51.64 16.71 10.31
N THR A 305 -51.24 17.81 9.67
CA THR A 305 -51.51 19.13 10.19
C THR A 305 -53.01 19.43 10.11
N ALA A 306 -53.66 19.13 8.99
CA ALA A 306 -55.11 19.28 8.83
C ALA A 306 -55.91 18.41 9.81
N ALA A 307 -55.46 17.15 10.04
CA ALA A 307 -56.09 16.29 11.03
C ALA A 307 -55.95 16.83 12.48
N ARG A 308 -54.78 17.42 12.80
CA ARG A 308 -54.60 18.10 14.10
C ARG A 308 -55.50 19.33 14.24
N GLU A 309 -55.63 20.15 13.22
CA GLU A 309 -56.49 21.31 13.24
C GLU A 309 -57.98 20.93 13.43
N ILE A 310 -58.43 19.86 12.79
CA ILE A 310 -59.80 19.34 12.96
C ILE A 310 -59.99 18.79 14.39
N SER A 311 -58.99 18.07 14.94
CA SER A 311 -59.09 17.54 16.31
C SER A 311 -59.15 18.66 17.36
N VAL A 312 -58.41 19.75 17.17
CA VAL A 312 -58.41 20.93 18.04
C VAL A 312 -59.75 21.67 17.95
N GLN A 313 -60.41 21.69 16.78
CA GLN A 313 -61.73 22.28 16.63
C GLN A 313 -62.87 21.46 17.25
N GLN A 314 -62.66 20.12 17.32
CA GLN A 314 -63.69 19.22 17.90
C GLN A 314 -63.56 19.01 19.42
N ASN A 315 -62.46 19.45 20.06
CA ASN A 315 -62.24 19.29 21.49
C ASN A 315 -62.12 20.66 22.19
N PRO A 316 -63.24 21.23 22.69
CA PRO A 316 -63.25 22.55 23.31
C PRO A 316 -62.37 22.67 24.56
N ALA A 317 -62.07 21.55 25.24
CA ALA A 317 -61.22 21.50 26.44
C ALA A 317 -59.74 21.83 26.17
N GLU A 318 -59.21 21.61 24.97
CA GLU A 318 -57.86 22.00 24.60
C GLU A 318 -57.68 23.46 24.25
N ARG A 319 -58.77 24.18 23.97
CA ARG A 319 -58.74 25.61 23.67
C ARG A 319 -58.43 26.49 24.90
N GLU A 320 -58.72 26.00 26.10
CA GLU A 320 -58.46 26.76 27.34
C GLU A 320 -57.01 26.62 27.85
N LEU A 321 -56.28 25.60 27.45
CA LEU A 321 -54.89 25.39 27.89
C LEU A 321 -53.83 26.16 27.09
N GLY A 322 -54.15 26.59 25.89
CA GLY A 322 -53.27 27.41 25.02
C GLY A 322 -53.27 28.91 25.35
N GLY A 323 -54.15 29.40 26.25
CA GLY A 323 -54.34 30.81 26.54
C GLY A 323 -53.70 31.35 27.83
N ARG A 324 -52.97 30.50 28.58
CA ARG A 324 -52.31 30.93 29.83
C ARG A 324 -50.82 30.67 29.77
N SER A 325 -50.08 31.57 29.15
CA SER A 325 -48.69 31.86 29.55
C SER A 325 -48.25 33.10 28.79
N PHE A 326 -48.02 34.08 29.55
CA PHE A 326 -47.03 35.17 29.55
C PHE A 326 -47.72 36.44 30.01
N GLY A 327 -47.73 36.61 31.34
CA GLY A 327 -47.64 37.85 32.02
C GLY A 327 -46.31 37.88 32.75
#